data_0873c8bf705733b706f37709be251f58
#
_entry.id   0873c8bf705733b706f37709be251f58
#
_cell.length_a   1.000
_cell.length_b   1.000
_cell.length_c   1.000
_cell.angle_alpha   90.00
_cell.angle_beta   90.00
_cell.angle_gamma   90.00
#
_symmetry.space_group_name_H-M   'P 1'
#
loop_
_entity.id
_entity.type
_entity.pdbx_description
1 polymer ?
#
loop_
_entity_poly.entity_id
_entity_poly.type
_entity_poly.pdbx_seq_one_letter_code
_entity_poly.pdbx_strand_id
1 'polypeptide(L)'
;MSQKVLVTGHKGFIGSYVYSDFCQTHGHLVTGIDEPDDIADFNGGDYDVVIHLAAFANIRDSLKDPESFYINNVVKAKNLFDWCRETNTRLLYASSSAVDGNYWENPYAMSKWINEQMAPPNSVGMRFTTVYGSNSREDMLYRMLEKKTATYLTNHKRDWIHVKDVARAIRY
;
A
#
# COMPACT_ATOMS: atom_id res chain seq x y z
N MET A 1 -0.80 13.30 -20.99
CA MET A 1 0.06 12.36 -21.73
C MET A 1 -0.20 10.95 -21.22
N SER A 2 -0.12 9.94 -22.08
CA SER A 2 -0.20 8.53 -21.67
C SER A 2 1.03 8.17 -20.83
N GLN A 3 0.85 7.47 -19.72
CA GLN A 3 1.93 6.97 -18.86
C GLN A 3 1.88 5.45 -18.79
N LYS A 4 3.03 4.84 -18.61
CA LYS A 4 3.18 3.43 -18.29
C LYS A 4 3.27 3.29 -16.76
N VAL A 5 2.26 2.68 -16.17
CA VAL A 5 2.10 2.63 -14.72
C VAL A 5 2.16 1.19 -14.23
N LEU A 6 3.03 0.93 -13.26
CA LEU A 6 3.06 -0.33 -12.53
C LEU A 6 2.32 -0.17 -11.21
N VAL A 7 1.37 -1.05 -10.92
CA VAL A 7 0.67 -1.13 -9.63
C VAL A 7 0.96 -2.48 -8.97
N THR A 8 1.68 -2.48 -7.86
CA THR A 8 1.86 -3.71 -7.08
C THR A 8 0.79 -3.81 -6.00
N GLY A 9 0.33 -5.01 -5.69
CA GLY A 9 -0.80 -5.22 -4.78
C GLY A 9 -2.16 -4.85 -5.41
N HIS A 10 -2.26 -4.93 -6.74
CA HIS A 10 -3.43 -4.48 -7.51
C HIS A 10 -4.71 -5.29 -7.26
N LYS A 11 -4.62 -6.49 -6.69
CA LYS A 11 -5.78 -7.30 -6.29
C LYS A 11 -6.22 -7.02 -4.84
N GLY A 12 -5.39 -6.31 -4.06
CA GLY A 12 -5.72 -5.92 -2.69
C GLY A 12 -6.81 -4.86 -2.61
N PHE A 13 -7.24 -4.53 -1.37
CA PHE A 13 -8.33 -3.58 -1.12
C PHE A 13 -8.07 -2.21 -1.78
N ILE A 14 -7.01 -1.53 -1.42
CA ILE A 14 -6.70 -0.20 -2.01
C ILE A 14 -6.25 -0.36 -3.47
N GLY A 15 -5.41 -1.36 -3.74
CA GLY A 15 -4.83 -1.58 -5.06
C GLY A 15 -5.84 -1.81 -6.15
N SER A 16 -6.94 -2.52 -5.89
CA SER A 16 -7.99 -2.76 -6.89
C SER A 16 -8.70 -1.49 -7.32
N TYR A 17 -8.93 -0.55 -6.40
CA TYR A 17 -9.52 0.75 -6.73
C TYR A 17 -8.54 1.63 -7.51
N VAL A 18 -7.27 1.66 -7.10
CA VAL A 18 -6.21 2.42 -7.80
C VAL A 18 -6.02 1.86 -9.21
N TYR A 19 -5.87 0.56 -9.35
CA TYR A 19 -5.70 -0.09 -10.65
C TYR A 19 -6.87 0.19 -11.59
N SER A 20 -8.11 0.05 -11.09
CA SER A 20 -9.32 0.35 -11.85
C SER A 20 -9.41 1.82 -12.26
N ASP A 21 -9.08 2.76 -11.37
CA ASP A 21 -9.11 4.21 -11.65
C ASP A 21 -8.11 4.57 -12.77
N PHE A 22 -6.90 4.04 -12.72
CA PHE A 22 -5.90 4.27 -13.75
C PHE A 22 -6.27 3.61 -15.10
N CYS A 23 -6.83 2.39 -15.09
CA CYS A 23 -7.32 1.73 -16.33
C CYS A 23 -8.46 2.48 -16.99
N GLN A 24 -9.32 3.15 -16.20
CA GLN A 24 -10.46 3.92 -16.71
C GLN A 24 -10.07 5.34 -17.13
N THR A 25 -8.93 5.82 -16.68
CA THR A 25 -8.44 7.16 -17.01
C THR A 25 -7.69 7.11 -18.35
N HIS A 26 -8.00 8.03 -19.24
CA HIS A 26 -7.61 8.03 -20.64
C HIS A 26 -6.11 7.79 -20.90
N GLY A 27 -5.83 6.66 -21.52
CA GLY A 27 -4.59 6.41 -22.25
C GLY A 27 -3.40 5.93 -21.43
N HIS A 28 -3.55 5.61 -20.12
CA HIS A 28 -2.48 4.97 -19.37
C HIS A 28 -2.34 3.48 -19.75
N LEU A 29 -1.11 3.00 -19.82
CA LEU A 29 -0.80 1.58 -19.90
C LEU A 29 -0.52 1.08 -18.49
N VAL A 30 -1.43 0.29 -17.92
CA VAL A 30 -1.36 -0.14 -16.52
C VAL A 30 -1.01 -1.62 -16.44
N THR A 31 0.06 -1.93 -15.74
CA THR A 31 0.48 -3.29 -15.40
C THR A 31 0.26 -3.54 -13.92
N GLY A 32 -0.25 -4.71 -13.55
CA GLY A 32 -0.42 -5.11 -12.16
C GLY A 32 0.51 -6.27 -11.79
N ILE A 33 1.13 -6.22 -10.60
CA ILE A 33 1.83 -7.35 -9.97
C ILE A 33 1.13 -7.67 -8.65
N ASP A 34 0.75 -8.93 -8.45
CA ASP A 34 0.15 -9.46 -7.23
C ASP A 34 0.14 -10.99 -7.29
N GLU A 35 -0.08 -11.66 -6.18
CA GLU A 35 -0.12 -13.13 -6.15
C GLU A 35 -0.89 -13.73 -7.34
N PRO A 36 -0.34 -14.76 -8.01
CA PRO A 36 0.82 -15.57 -7.60
C PRO A 36 2.19 -14.98 -7.93
N ASP A 37 2.26 -13.85 -8.67
CA ASP A 37 3.53 -13.21 -8.99
C ASP A 37 4.09 -12.50 -7.76
N ASP A 38 5.39 -12.69 -7.49
CA ASP A 38 6.05 -12.08 -6.33
C ASP A 38 6.85 -10.84 -6.76
N ILE A 39 6.72 -9.77 -5.98
CA ILE A 39 7.52 -8.56 -6.17
C ILE A 39 9.03 -8.81 -6.00
N ALA A 40 9.42 -9.87 -5.28
CA ALA A 40 10.82 -10.29 -5.17
C ALA A 40 11.42 -10.66 -6.54
N ASP A 41 10.60 -11.15 -7.47
CA ASP A 41 11.01 -11.54 -8.82
C ASP A 41 10.97 -10.37 -9.81
N PHE A 42 10.66 -9.15 -9.34
CA PHE A 42 10.65 -7.98 -10.19
C PHE A 42 12.04 -7.69 -10.76
N ASN A 43 12.15 -7.71 -12.07
CA ASN A 43 13.41 -7.56 -12.82
C ASN A 43 13.47 -6.30 -13.70
N GLY A 44 12.60 -5.32 -13.41
CA GLY A 44 12.54 -4.07 -14.15
C GLY A 44 11.43 -4.02 -15.19
N GLY A 45 11.43 -2.97 -16.00
CA GLY A 45 10.44 -2.73 -17.04
C GLY A 45 10.56 -1.30 -17.61
N ASP A 46 9.65 -0.94 -18.46
CA ASP A 46 9.55 0.41 -19.02
C ASP A 46 8.32 1.09 -18.38
N TYR A 47 8.54 1.71 -17.22
CA TYR A 47 7.50 2.39 -16.44
C TYR A 47 7.88 3.84 -16.15
N ASP A 48 6.91 4.75 -16.31
CA ASP A 48 7.02 6.16 -15.92
C ASP A 48 6.74 6.35 -14.43
N VAL A 49 5.82 5.53 -13.88
CA VAL A 49 5.37 5.59 -12.50
C VAL A 49 5.19 4.18 -11.92
N VAL A 50 5.67 3.99 -10.71
CA VAL A 50 5.39 2.81 -9.88
C VAL A 50 4.52 3.21 -8.71
N ILE A 51 3.42 2.46 -8.49
CA ILE A 51 2.53 2.60 -7.34
C ILE A 51 2.62 1.32 -6.52
N HIS A 52 3.39 1.38 -5.43
CA HIS A 52 3.66 0.22 -4.58
C HIS A 52 2.66 0.14 -3.41
N LEU A 53 1.69 -0.77 -3.53
CA LEU A 53 0.66 -1.03 -2.51
C LEU A 53 0.74 -2.45 -1.94
N ALA A 54 1.55 -3.33 -2.53
CA ALA A 54 1.77 -4.69 -2.03
C ALA A 54 2.41 -4.66 -0.65
N ALA A 55 1.71 -5.16 0.36
CA ALA A 55 2.23 -5.30 1.71
C ALA A 55 1.29 -6.14 2.59
N PHE A 56 1.84 -6.81 3.58
CA PHE A 56 1.06 -7.27 4.73
C PHE A 56 0.68 -6.07 5.60
N ALA A 57 -0.60 -5.91 5.93
CA ALA A 57 -1.15 -4.68 6.49
C ALA A 57 -1.99 -4.90 7.77
N ASN A 58 -1.69 -5.91 8.58
CA ASN A 58 -2.40 -6.21 9.82
C ASN A 58 -1.46 -6.12 11.03
N ILE A 59 -1.67 -5.13 11.90
CA ILE A 59 -0.85 -4.93 13.11
C ILE A 59 -0.86 -6.15 14.02
N ARG A 60 -2.04 -6.77 14.24
CA ARG A 60 -2.16 -7.92 15.15
C ARG A 60 -1.41 -9.14 14.63
N ASP A 61 -1.46 -9.37 13.33
CA ASP A 61 -0.76 -10.48 12.70
C ASP A 61 0.76 -10.22 12.65
N SER A 62 1.19 -8.96 12.51
CA SER A 62 2.61 -8.61 12.57
C SER A 62 3.24 -8.90 13.94
N LEU A 63 2.47 -8.83 15.02
CA LEU A 63 2.95 -9.21 16.37
C LEU A 63 3.11 -10.71 16.54
N LYS A 64 2.35 -11.52 15.78
CA LYS A 64 2.44 -12.98 15.82
C LYS A 64 3.57 -13.51 14.93
N ASP A 65 3.80 -12.86 13.79
CA ASP A 65 4.78 -13.26 12.80
C ASP A 65 5.54 -12.05 12.25
N PRO A 66 6.44 -11.46 13.06
CA PRO A 66 7.21 -10.28 12.67
C PRO A 66 8.16 -10.52 11.51
N GLU A 67 8.70 -11.75 11.39
CA GLU A 67 9.65 -12.12 10.35
C GLU A 67 9.01 -12.06 8.96
N SER A 68 7.85 -12.67 8.78
CA SER A 68 7.11 -12.61 7.50
C SER A 68 6.77 -11.19 7.11
N PHE A 69 6.41 -10.31 8.07
CA PHE A 69 6.17 -8.89 7.79
C PHE A 69 7.44 -8.16 7.34
N TYR A 70 8.57 -8.44 7.97
CA TYR A 70 9.85 -7.86 7.57
C TYR A 70 10.27 -8.34 6.18
N ILE A 71 10.23 -9.64 5.93
CA ILE A 71 10.59 -10.20 4.62
C ILE A 71 9.68 -9.63 3.53
N ASN A 72 8.36 -9.69 3.71
CA ASN A 72 7.42 -9.27 2.68
C ASN A 72 7.45 -7.75 2.44
N ASN A 73 7.41 -6.95 3.50
CA ASN A 73 7.24 -5.50 3.37
C ASN A 73 8.57 -4.75 3.14
N VAL A 74 9.69 -5.33 3.54
CA VAL A 74 11.01 -4.66 3.48
C VAL A 74 11.93 -5.33 2.48
N VAL A 75 12.23 -6.62 2.70
CA VAL A 75 13.23 -7.30 1.87
C VAL A 75 12.78 -7.40 0.42
N LYS A 76 11.55 -7.83 0.18
CA LYS A 76 11.01 -7.94 -1.19
C LYS A 76 10.80 -6.57 -1.85
N ALA A 77 10.36 -5.56 -1.08
CA ALA A 77 10.16 -4.21 -1.61
C ALA A 77 11.48 -3.51 -2.00
N LYS A 78 12.59 -3.89 -1.35
CA LYS A 78 13.89 -3.26 -1.58
C LYS A 78 14.32 -3.30 -3.06
N ASN A 79 14.14 -4.42 -3.73
CA ASN A 79 14.50 -4.58 -5.15
C ASN A 79 13.77 -3.56 -6.03
N LEU A 80 12.47 -3.39 -5.84
CA LEU A 80 11.67 -2.40 -6.56
C LEU A 80 12.11 -0.97 -6.26
N PHE A 81 12.44 -0.66 -5.01
CA PHE A 81 12.88 0.67 -4.59
C PHE A 81 14.25 1.01 -5.16
N ASP A 82 15.18 0.04 -5.19
CA ASP A 82 16.50 0.20 -5.78
C ASP A 82 16.40 0.42 -7.29
N TRP A 83 15.57 -0.36 -7.99
CA TRP A 83 15.31 -0.15 -9.40
C TRP A 83 14.73 1.26 -9.68
N CYS A 84 13.75 1.71 -8.90
CA CYS A 84 13.21 3.07 -9.05
C CYS A 84 14.28 4.15 -8.82
N ARG A 85 15.24 3.92 -7.91
CA ARG A 85 16.36 4.82 -7.66
C ARG A 85 17.33 4.87 -8.84
N GLU A 86 17.70 3.72 -9.38
CA GLU A 86 18.65 3.58 -10.48
C GLU A 86 18.11 4.17 -11.79
N THR A 87 16.84 3.98 -12.05
CA THR A 87 16.16 4.49 -13.26
C THR A 87 15.57 5.89 -13.10
N ASN A 88 15.61 6.46 -11.89
CA ASN A 88 14.91 7.69 -11.52
C ASN A 88 13.39 7.64 -11.80
N THR A 89 12.79 6.45 -11.80
CA THR A 89 11.36 6.26 -12.00
C THR A 89 10.58 6.81 -10.79
N ARG A 90 9.48 7.50 -11.05
CA ARG A 90 8.60 8.04 -9.99
C ARG A 90 7.99 6.91 -9.17
N LEU A 91 8.20 6.93 -7.85
CA LEU A 91 7.62 5.96 -6.91
C LEU A 91 6.59 6.60 -5.98
N LEU A 92 5.35 6.10 -6.00
CA LEU A 92 4.34 6.35 -4.99
C LEU A 92 4.18 5.09 -4.16
N TYR A 93 4.26 5.16 -2.84
CA TYR A 93 4.18 3.96 -2.01
C TYR A 93 3.32 4.13 -0.78
N ALA A 94 2.65 3.03 -0.38
CA ALA A 94 1.83 3.00 0.82
C ALA A 94 2.69 2.95 2.08
N SER A 95 2.71 4.02 2.85
CA SER A 95 3.11 4.07 4.25
C SER A 95 1.87 4.00 5.15
N SER A 96 1.97 4.36 6.40
CA SER A 96 0.90 4.29 7.39
C SER A 96 1.03 5.38 8.43
N SER A 97 -0.08 5.91 8.90
CA SER A 97 -0.12 6.80 10.08
C SER A 97 0.41 6.13 11.36
N ALA A 98 0.52 4.80 11.38
CA ALA A 98 1.17 4.09 12.48
C ALA A 98 2.66 4.45 12.64
N VAL A 99 3.29 5.06 11.64
CA VAL A 99 4.66 5.57 11.71
C VAL A 99 4.76 6.85 12.56
N ASP A 100 3.68 7.63 12.67
CA ASP A 100 3.68 8.89 13.44
C ASP A 100 3.77 8.70 14.96
N GLY A 101 3.53 7.48 15.44
CA GLY A 101 3.62 7.12 16.86
C GLY A 101 4.89 6.35 17.19
N ASN A 102 4.74 5.42 18.12
CA ASN A 102 5.82 4.50 18.52
C ASN A 102 5.96 3.36 17.49
N TYR A 103 6.48 3.65 16.29
CA TYR A 103 6.60 2.67 15.20
C TYR A 103 7.38 1.42 15.59
N TRP A 104 8.28 1.51 16.58
CA TRP A 104 9.05 0.37 17.10
C TRP A 104 8.23 -0.62 17.93
N GLU A 105 7.02 -0.26 18.34
CA GLU A 105 6.15 -1.13 19.15
C GLU A 105 5.47 -2.23 18.35
N ASN A 106 5.40 -2.09 17.03
CA ASN A 106 4.84 -3.15 16.20
C ASN A 106 5.58 -3.32 14.86
N PRO A 107 5.80 -4.57 14.44
CA PRO A 107 6.57 -4.89 13.23
C PRO A 107 5.99 -4.31 11.94
N TYR A 108 4.67 -4.16 11.84
CA TYR A 108 4.04 -3.52 10.69
C TYR A 108 4.45 -2.04 10.57
N ALA A 109 4.31 -1.26 11.64
CA ALA A 109 4.71 0.16 11.63
C ALA A 109 6.21 0.30 11.39
N MET A 110 7.04 -0.57 12.01
CA MET A 110 8.47 -0.63 11.77
C MET A 110 8.80 -0.90 10.29
N SER A 111 8.12 -1.85 9.64
CA SER A 111 8.34 -2.12 8.23
C SER A 111 8.02 -0.92 7.34
N LYS A 112 6.97 -0.17 7.66
CA LYS A 112 6.61 1.05 6.92
C LYS A 112 7.60 2.19 7.16
N TRP A 113 8.08 2.36 8.38
CA TRP A 113 9.14 3.31 8.69
C TRP A 113 10.43 2.99 7.93
N ILE A 114 10.84 1.72 7.87
CA ILE A 114 12.02 1.30 7.10
C ILE A 114 11.83 1.63 5.61
N ASN A 115 10.65 1.39 5.04
CA ASN A 115 10.35 1.75 3.65
C ASN A 115 10.50 3.26 3.41
N GLU A 116 10.09 4.10 4.35
CA GLU A 116 10.31 5.56 4.26
C GLU A 116 11.80 5.93 4.26
N GLN A 117 12.63 5.21 5.06
CA GLN A 117 14.09 5.43 5.08
C GLN A 117 14.78 4.94 3.79
N MET A 118 14.25 3.89 3.16
CA MET A 118 14.78 3.33 1.92
C MET A 118 14.28 4.06 0.66
N ALA A 119 13.27 4.90 0.76
CA ALA A 119 12.60 5.50 -0.38
C ALA A 119 13.57 6.30 -1.26
N PRO A 120 13.50 6.17 -2.60
CA PRO A 120 14.32 6.94 -3.50
C PRO A 120 13.92 8.43 -3.50
N PRO A 121 14.82 9.36 -3.93
CA PRO A 121 14.53 10.80 -3.94
C PRO A 121 13.28 11.18 -4.75
N ASN A 122 13.03 10.49 -5.88
CA ASN A 122 11.84 10.73 -6.72
C ASN A 122 10.65 9.90 -6.23
N SER A 123 10.28 10.04 -4.95
CA SER A 123 9.18 9.27 -4.38
C SER A 123 8.25 10.09 -3.48
N VAL A 124 7.05 9.55 -3.25
CA VAL A 124 6.09 10.04 -2.26
C VAL A 124 5.59 8.88 -1.43
N GLY A 125 5.84 8.92 -0.13
CA GLY A 125 5.26 8.01 0.85
C GLY A 125 3.92 8.55 1.35
N MET A 126 2.89 7.72 1.25
CA MET A 126 1.53 8.08 1.66
C MET A 126 1.20 7.42 3.00
N ARG A 127 1.17 8.16 4.08
CA ARG A 127 0.78 7.68 5.42
C ARG A 127 -0.73 7.56 5.52
N PHE A 128 -1.27 6.46 5.02
CA PHE A 128 -2.71 6.23 5.11
C PHE A 128 -3.16 6.11 6.57
N THR A 129 -4.29 6.74 6.85
CA THR A 129 -5.04 6.61 8.11
C THR A 129 -6.02 5.42 8.01
N THR A 130 -7.27 5.58 8.43
CA THR A 130 -8.26 4.50 8.31
C THR A 130 -8.97 4.58 6.96
N VAL A 131 -8.45 3.84 5.97
CA VAL A 131 -9.10 3.72 4.66
C VAL A 131 -10.30 2.78 4.78
N TYR A 132 -11.47 3.21 4.31
CA TYR A 132 -12.71 2.41 4.36
C TYR A 132 -13.39 2.30 3.00
N GLY A 133 -14.28 1.33 2.88
CA GLY A 133 -15.09 1.10 1.68
C GLY A 133 -15.40 -0.38 1.46
N SER A 134 -16.16 -0.67 0.42
CA SER A 134 -16.47 -2.04 0.02
C SER A 134 -15.17 -2.82 -0.28
N ASN A 135 -15.15 -4.11 0.00
CA ASN A 135 -13.98 -5.00 -0.15
C ASN A 135 -12.82 -4.75 0.84
N SER A 136 -13.00 -3.90 1.87
CA SER A 136 -12.04 -3.87 2.98
C SER A 136 -12.07 -5.19 3.75
N ARG A 137 -10.98 -5.47 4.50
CA ARG A 137 -10.90 -6.71 5.30
C ARG A 137 -12.06 -6.81 6.29
N GLU A 138 -12.48 -8.05 6.55
CA GLU A 138 -13.61 -8.38 7.45
C GLU A 138 -13.42 -7.88 8.89
N ASP A 139 -12.17 -7.84 9.37
CA ASP A 139 -11.79 -7.38 10.71
C ASP A 139 -11.73 -5.84 10.87
N MET A 140 -11.96 -5.10 9.79
CA MET A 140 -12.01 -3.64 9.86
C MET A 140 -13.36 -3.17 10.38
N LEU A 141 -13.33 -2.14 11.24
CA LEU A 141 -14.54 -1.61 11.90
C LEU A 141 -15.67 -1.28 10.90
N TYR A 142 -15.32 -0.71 9.73
CA TYR A 142 -16.33 -0.44 8.69
C TYR A 142 -17.10 -1.70 8.29
N ARG A 143 -16.38 -2.81 8.00
CA ARG A 143 -17.01 -4.09 7.62
C ARG A 143 -17.79 -4.72 8.78
N MET A 144 -17.25 -4.61 9.99
CA MET A 144 -17.92 -5.11 11.18
C MET A 144 -19.23 -4.37 11.45
N LEU A 145 -19.27 -3.04 11.21
CA LEU A 145 -20.49 -2.25 11.34
C LEU A 145 -21.48 -2.57 10.22
N GLU A 146 -21.02 -2.66 8.97
CA GLU A 146 -21.85 -3.02 7.82
C GLU A 146 -22.52 -4.40 8.02
N LYS A 147 -21.77 -5.38 8.50
CA LYS A 147 -22.26 -6.75 8.79
C LYS A 147 -22.93 -6.90 10.16
N LYS A 148 -22.97 -5.85 10.97
CA LYS A 148 -23.50 -5.89 12.35
C LYS A 148 -22.79 -6.90 13.25
N THR A 149 -21.50 -7.12 13.05
CA THR A 149 -20.68 -8.06 13.83
C THR A 149 -19.82 -7.38 14.89
N ALA A 150 -19.87 -6.05 15.01
CA ALA A 150 -19.17 -5.31 16.05
C ALA A 150 -19.76 -5.65 17.44
N THR A 151 -18.93 -6.21 18.32
CA THR A 151 -19.35 -6.65 19.66
C THR A 151 -19.15 -5.57 20.74
N TYR A 152 -18.31 -4.59 20.48
CA TYR A 152 -18.06 -3.43 21.36
C TYR A 152 -17.61 -2.22 20.56
N LEU A 153 -17.80 -1.05 21.13
CA LEU A 153 -17.30 0.22 20.62
C LEU A 153 -16.37 0.86 21.66
N THR A 154 -15.43 1.65 21.20
CA THR A 154 -14.49 2.39 22.03
C THR A 154 -14.54 3.86 21.70
N ASN A 155 -13.99 4.72 22.57
CA ASN A 155 -13.89 6.17 22.34
C ASN A 155 -12.71 6.55 21.43
N HIS A 156 -12.10 5.62 20.71
CA HIS A 156 -11.03 5.92 19.76
C HIS A 156 -11.52 6.82 18.64
N LYS A 157 -10.83 7.92 18.44
CA LYS A 157 -11.02 8.80 17.27
C LYS A 157 -10.11 8.32 16.15
N ARG A 158 -10.62 8.38 14.92
CA ARG A 158 -9.90 8.00 13.71
C ARG A 158 -10.21 8.97 12.59
N ASP A 159 -9.20 9.30 11.80
CA ASP A 159 -9.41 9.96 10.53
C ASP A 159 -9.79 8.91 9.49
N TRP A 160 -10.93 9.11 8.86
CA TRP A 160 -11.49 8.19 7.88
C TRP A 160 -11.35 8.77 6.48
N ILE A 161 -10.84 7.96 5.55
CA ILE A 161 -10.80 8.32 4.13
C ILE A 161 -11.42 7.21 3.29
N HIS A 162 -12.31 7.56 2.39
CA HIS A 162 -12.92 6.56 1.51
C HIS A 162 -11.91 6.11 0.44
N VAL A 163 -11.89 4.81 0.14
CA VAL A 163 -10.90 4.20 -0.76
C VAL A 163 -10.91 4.82 -2.18
N LYS A 164 -12.06 5.29 -2.67
CA LYS A 164 -12.14 6.01 -3.95
C LYS A 164 -11.45 7.38 -3.91
N ASP A 165 -11.43 8.04 -2.74
CA ASP A 165 -10.72 9.31 -2.58
C ASP A 165 -9.21 9.08 -2.51
N VAL A 166 -8.78 7.96 -1.90
CA VAL A 166 -7.38 7.51 -1.95
C VAL A 166 -6.94 7.27 -3.39
N ALA A 167 -7.72 6.53 -4.18
CA ALA A 167 -7.39 6.25 -5.58
C ALA A 167 -7.29 7.55 -6.41
N ARG A 168 -8.24 8.47 -6.21
CA ARG A 168 -8.18 9.79 -6.86
C ARG A 168 -6.95 10.61 -6.46
N ALA A 169 -6.61 10.64 -5.18
CA ALA A 169 -5.45 11.37 -4.67
C ALA A 169 -4.12 10.82 -5.22
N ILE A 170 -4.01 9.51 -5.40
CA ILE A 170 -2.82 8.86 -5.98
C ILE A 170 -2.63 9.25 -7.45
N ARG A 171 -3.71 9.51 -8.17
CA ARG A 171 -3.67 9.89 -9.59
C ARG A 171 -3.25 11.35 -9.83
N TYR A 172 -3.44 12.24 -8.86
CA TYR A 172 -3.04 13.66 -8.94
C TYR A 172 -1.58 13.87 -8.51
#